data_bc60f37f03c06172d791d3755d441143
#
_entry.id   bc60f37f03c06172d791d3755d441143
#
_cell.length_a   1.000
_cell.length_b   1.000
_cell.length_c   1.000
_cell.angle_alpha   90.00
_cell.angle_beta   90.00
_cell.angle_gamma   90.00
#
_symmetry.space_group_name_H-M   'P 1'
#
loop_
_entity.id
_entity.type
_entity.pdbx_description
1 polymer ?
#
loop_
_entity_poly.entity_id
_entity_poly.type
_entity_poly.pdbx_seq_one_letter_code
_entity_poly.pdbx_strand_id
1 'polypeptide(L)'
;MVSQDSCDKVTKKYAQLKLFSYFCVMKLAPVALFVYNRADNTRRTLEALARNTRARETELFVFSDGGKDEKSWKRVHEVRSTVKEFVEAFRKLELVERPENFYLERNITEGIAEVFRTHDRIIVLEDDILTSPYYLQYMNEAFELYNEEPRVMHVAGFTNLALPDVPFYFTPHMSGWGWGTWRDRWNGHFRHYTSREEALDGLTAADLDRIQYGGVFRCLQSLDKRPIPWDICWEIAIYRAGGLCLTPGQTMVRNIGLRQGTHFRSWSLLQRYEFDREPSQQPLPLTRIENPEKDEAVEARFAQAITDWGIRYTPLGKMLRFIYNGKHIK
;
A
#
# COMPACT_ATOMS: atom_id res chain seq x y z
N MET A 1 -14.71 21.57 -45.67
CA MET A 1 -15.30 20.92 -44.46
C MET A 1 -14.23 20.06 -43.85
N VAL A 2 -13.70 20.50 -42.74
CA VAL A 2 -12.78 19.64 -41.92
C VAL A 2 -13.66 18.64 -41.20
N SER A 3 -13.44 17.35 -41.36
CA SER A 3 -14.26 16.30 -40.76
C SER A 3 -14.14 16.34 -39.23
N GLN A 4 -15.23 16.07 -38.55
CA GLN A 4 -15.34 16.00 -37.10
C GLN A 4 -14.27 15.06 -36.49
N ASP A 5 -13.92 14.01 -37.21
CA ASP A 5 -12.88 13.04 -36.91
C ASP A 5 -11.45 13.63 -36.84
N SER A 6 -11.17 14.68 -37.64
CA SER A 6 -9.90 15.41 -37.59
C SER A 6 -9.80 16.32 -36.35
N CYS A 7 -10.91 16.92 -35.94
CA CYS A 7 -10.96 17.78 -34.76
C CYS A 7 -10.77 16.96 -33.48
N ASP A 8 -11.40 15.77 -33.37
CA ASP A 8 -11.26 14.88 -32.23
C ASP A 8 -9.86 14.29 -32.09
N LYS A 9 -9.19 13.97 -33.21
CA LYS A 9 -7.78 13.51 -33.19
C LYS A 9 -6.82 14.62 -32.77
N VAL A 10 -7.07 15.86 -33.20
CA VAL A 10 -6.25 17.02 -32.80
C VAL A 10 -6.47 17.31 -31.33
N THR A 11 -7.72 17.31 -30.84
CA THR A 11 -8.03 17.56 -29.43
C THR A 11 -7.45 16.48 -28.50
N LYS A 12 -7.54 15.20 -28.90
CA LYS A 12 -6.87 14.11 -28.16
C LYS A 12 -5.35 14.24 -28.16
N LYS A 13 -4.73 14.64 -29.28
CA LYS A 13 -3.29 14.86 -29.38
C LYS A 13 -2.84 16.09 -28.56
N TYR A 14 -3.62 17.15 -28.51
CA TYR A 14 -3.35 18.31 -27.64
C TYR A 14 -3.57 18.00 -26.18
N ALA A 15 -4.56 17.19 -25.82
CA ALA A 15 -4.76 16.71 -24.45
C ALA A 15 -3.60 15.81 -24.02
N GLN A 16 -3.15 14.88 -24.88
CA GLN A 16 -1.95 14.07 -24.62
C GLN A 16 -0.66 14.90 -24.53
N LEU A 17 -0.47 15.90 -25.38
CA LEU A 17 0.69 16.79 -25.31
C LEU A 17 0.65 17.70 -24.07
N LYS A 18 -0.51 18.19 -23.66
CA LYS A 18 -0.68 18.91 -22.40
C LYS A 18 -0.40 18.02 -21.17
N LEU A 19 -0.93 16.79 -21.15
CA LEU A 19 -0.55 15.81 -20.14
C LEU A 19 0.96 15.55 -20.16
N PHE A 20 1.57 15.34 -21.32
CA PHE A 20 3.00 15.04 -21.43
C PHE A 20 3.87 16.23 -21.00
N SER A 21 3.49 17.48 -21.31
CA SER A 21 4.20 18.69 -20.84
C SER A 21 3.99 18.96 -19.35
N TYR A 22 2.82 18.62 -18.82
CA TYR A 22 2.52 18.72 -17.38
C TYR A 22 3.36 17.71 -16.58
N PHE A 23 3.50 16.48 -17.08
CA PHE A 23 4.34 15.44 -16.47
C PHE A 23 5.85 15.73 -16.50
N CYS A 24 6.32 16.58 -17.44
CA CYS A 24 7.75 16.90 -17.57
C CYS A 24 8.26 17.86 -16.47
N VAL A 25 7.37 18.44 -15.65
CA VAL A 25 7.71 19.40 -14.56
C VAL A 25 7.32 18.86 -13.18
N MET A 26 6.64 17.70 -13.12
CA MET A 26 6.18 17.16 -11.84
C MET A 26 7.34 16.66 -10.97
N LYS A 27 7.43 17.20 -9.76
CA LYS A 27 8.28 16.64 -8.71
C LYS A 27 7.62 15.33 -8.24
N LEU A 28 8.21 14.19 -8.61
CA LEU A 28 7.69 12.88 -8.21
C LEU A 28 7.80 12.71 -6.69
N ALA A 29 6.83 11.99 -6.13
CA ALA A 29 6.90 11.56 -4.74
C ALA A 29 8.11 10.65 -4.53
N PRO A 30 8.92 10.87 -3.49
CA PRO A 30 9.99 9.95 -3.14
C PRO A 30 9.42 8.63 -2.63
N VAL A 31 10.21 7.57 -2.77
CA VAL A 31 9.94 6.27 -2.15
C VAL A 31 10.72 6.17 -0.85
N ALA A 32 10.05 5.80 0.23
CA ALA A 32 10.65 5.32 1.48
C ALA A 32 10.54 3.80 1.52
N LEU A 33 11.66 3.11 1.38
CA LEU A 33 11.76 1.66 1.46
C LEU A 33 12.31 1.26 2.83
N PHE A 34 11.56 0.47 3.59
CA PHE A 34 11.94 -0.01 4.90
C PHE A 34 12.48 -1.42 4.80
N VAL A 35 13.74 -1.62 5.24
CA VAL A 35 14.45 -2.89 5.14
C VAL A 35 15.08 -3.29 6.49
N TYR A 36 15.28 -4.60 6.70
CA TYR A 36 15.90 -5.07 7.93
C TYR A 36 17.02 -6.10 7.64
N ASN A 37 16.69 -7.39 7.53
CA ASN A 37 17.65 -8.48 7.51
C ASN A 37 17.36 -9.59 6.48
N ARG A 38 16.68 -9.23 5.37
CA ARG A 38 16.24 -10.13 4.30
C ARG A 38 16.82 -9.68 2.96
N ALA A 39 18.12 -9.91 2.73
CA ALA A 39 18.85 -9.42 1.55
C ALA A 39 18.22 -9.88 0.23
N ASP A 40 17.77 -11.14 0.12
CA ASP A 40 17.13 -11.66 -1.09
C ASP A 40 15.79 -10.97 -1.38
N ASN A 41 14.96 -10.72 -0.36
CA ASN A 41 13.71 -9.99 -0.51
C ASN A 41 13.99 -8.55 -0.92
N THR A 42 14.92 -7.88 -0.20
CA THR A 42 15.34 -6.50 -0.51
C THR A 42 15.82 -6.38 -1.96
N ARG A 43 16.66 -7.31 -2.43
CA ARG A 43 17.13 -7.35 -3.82
C ARG A 43 15.96 -7.43 -4.81
N ARG A 44 15.06 -8.37 -4.62
CA ARG A 44 13.88 -8.57 -5.48
C ARG A 44 12.97 -7.35 -5.50
N THR A 45 12.76 -6.72 -4.36
CA THR A 45 11.97 -5.47 -4.25
C THR A 45 12.65 -4.32 -4.99
N LEU A 46 13.96 -4.13 -4.82
CA LEU A 46 14.73 -3.11 -5.54
C LEU A 46 14.77 -3.38 -7.05
N GLU A 47 14.91 -4.62 -7.48
CA GLU A 47 14.84 -5.01 -8.90
C GLU A 47 13.47 -4.69 -9.51
N ALA A 48 12.39 -4.99 -8.79
CA ALA A 48 11.03 -4.67 -9.26
C ALA A 48 10.82 -3.16 -9.32
N LEU A 49 11.27 -2.41 -8.32
CA LEU A 49 11.17 -0.96 -8.28
C LEU A 49 12.02 -0.29 -9.37
N ALA A 50 13.24 -0.77 -9.61
CA ALA A 50 14.14 -0.26 -10.65
C ALA A 50 13.60 -0.48 -12.09
N ARG A 51 12.73 -1.48 -12.28
CA ARG A 51 12.04 -1.69 -13.56
C ARG A 51 10.85 -0.77 -13.81
N ASN A 52 10.48 0.07 -12.85
CA ASN A 52 9.39 1.02 -13.03
C ASN A 52 9.73 2.08 -14.09
N THR A 53 8.74 2.47 -14.88
CA THR A 53 8.87 3.46 -15.95
C THR A 53 9.40 4.82 -15.46
N ARG A 54 9.22 5.15 -14.16
CA ARG A 54 9.64 6.42 -13.53
C ARG A 54 10.78 6.26 -12.52
N ALA A 55 11.44 5.10 -12.46
CA ALA A 55 12.48 4.82 -11.46
C ALA A 55 13.63 5.84 -11.50
N ARG A 56 14.17 6.14 -12.68
CA ARG A 56 15.30 7.08 -12.88
C ARG A 56 14.96 8.54 -12.53
N GLU A 57 13.70 8.87 -12.36
CA GLU A 57 13.22 10.20 -11.98
C GLU A 57 12.86 10.27 -10.49
N THR A 58 12.80 9.14 -9.81
CA THR A 58 12.35 8.98 -8.43
C THR A 58 13.52 9.04 -7.45
N GLU A 59 13.35 9.75 -6.35
CA GLU A 59 14.27 9.70 -5.20
C GLU A 59 13.87 8.50 -4.31
N LEU A 60 14.87 7.70 -3.92
CA LEU A 60 14.68 6.54 -3.05
C LEU A 60 15.42 6.74 -1.73
N PHE A 61 14.69 6.76 -0.63
CA PHE A 61 15.21 6.71 0.74
C PHE A 61 15.07 5.26 1.24
N VAL A 62 16.17 4.62 1.60
CA VAL A 62 16.15 3.28 2.16
C VAL A 62 16.48 3.36 3.65
N PHE A 63 15.50 3.07 4.49
CA PHE A 63 15.64 3.03 5.94
C PHE A 63 16.02 1.62 6.38
N SER A 64 17.32 1.39 6.57
CA SER A 64 17.85 0.10 7.03
C SER A 64 17.87 0.06 8.54
N ASP A 65 17.01 -0.76 9.13
CA ASP A 65 16.98 -0.98 10.57
C ASP A 65 18.29 -1.61 11.09
N GLY A 66 18.59 -1.38 12.35
CA GLY A 66 19.78 -1.97 13.01
C GLY A 66 19.55 -3.40 13.48
N GLY A 67 20.63 -4.11 13.74
CA GLY A 67 20.58 -5.48 14.27
C GLY A 67 20.18 -5.54 15.74
N LYS A 68 19.51 -6.62 16.14
CA LYS A 68 19.17 -6.93 17.54
C LYS A 68 20.29 -7.66 18.27
N ASP A 69 21.11 -8.37 17.51
CA ASP A 69 22.20 -9.22 17.97
C ASP A 69 23.25 -9.35 16.85
N GLU A 70 24.38 -9.95 17.14
CA GLU A 70 25.49 -10.15 16.20
C GLU A 70 25.04 -10.87 14.91
N LYS A 71 24.19 -11.89 15.04
CA LYS A 71 23.67 -12.66 13.91
C LYS A 71 22.78 -11.82 13.00
N SER A 72 21.93 -10.98 13.57
CA SER A 72 21.08 -10.07 12.80
C SER A 72 21.89 -8.93 12.18
N TRP A 73 22.94 -8.42 12.86
CA TRP A 73 23.84 -7.42 12.30
C TRP A 73 24.55 -7.92 11.03
N LYS A 74 25.02 -9.17 11.01
CA LYS A 74 25.61 -9.75 9.81
C LYS A 74 24.65 -9.65 8.61
N ARG A 75 23.38 -10.01 8.80
CA ARG A 75 22.35 -9.93 7.75
C ARG A 75 22.00 -8.49 7.38
N VAL A 76 21.98 -7.58 8.36
CA VAL A 76 21.77 -6.13 8.10
C VAL A 76 22.88 -5.60 7.19
N HIS A 77 24.14 -5.98 7.41
CA HIS A 77 25.23 -5.58 6.53
C HIS A 77 25.09 -6.15 5.12
N GLU A 78 24.59 -7.38 4.96
CA GLU A 78 24.28 -7.97 3.66
C GLU A 78 23.20 -7.16 2.93
N VAL A 79 22.11 -6.74 3.63
CA VAL A 79 21.07 -5.86 3.09
C VAL A 79 21.65 -4.52 2.66
N ARG A 80 22.44 -3.86 3.52
CA ARG A 80 23.06 -2.56 3.22
C ARG A 80 24.00 -2.63 2.01
N SER A 81 24.72 -3.73 1.87
CA SER A 81 25.56 -3.97 0.68
C SER A 81 24.71 -4.16 -0.57
N THR A 82 23.62 -4.93 -0.48
CA THR A 82 22.66 -5.11 -1.58
C THR A 82 22.06 -3.77 -2.05
N VAL A 83 21.65 -2.91 -1.12
CA VAL A 83 21.07 -1.59 -1.46
C VAL A 83 22.05 -0.75 -2.28
N LYS A 84 23.33 -0.75 -1.94
CA LYS A 84 24.37 0.05 -2.63
C LYS A 84 24.58 -0.34 -4.10
N GLU A 85 24.17 -1.54 -4.52
CA GLU A 85 24.23 -1.98 -5.91
C GLU A 85 23.23 -1.26 -6.82
N PHE A 86 22.19 -0.59 -6.26
CA PHE A 86 21.10 0.05 -6.98
C PHE A 86 21.21 1.59 -7.09
N VAL A 87 22.33 2.19 -6.69
CA VAL A 87 22.50 3.66 -6.68
C VAL A 87 22.18 4.30 -8.04
N GLU A 88 22.61 3.68 -9.14
CA GLU A 88 22.41 4.20 -10.49
C GLU A 88 21.00 3.94 -11.08
N ALA A 89 20.16 3.18 -10.36
CA ALA A 89 18.81 2.85 -10.83
C ALA A 89 17.79 3.97 -10.61
N PHE A 90 18.09 4.90 -9.69
CA PHE A 90 17.20 5.96 -9.25
C PHE A 90 17.83 7.33 -9.47
N ARG A 91 17.01 8.39 -9.44
CA ARG A 91 17.52 9.78 -9.50
C ARG A 91 18.49 10.07 -8.35
N LYS A 92 18.16 9.60 -7.17
CA LYS A 92 18.96 9.66 -5.95
C LYS A 92 18.61 8.43 -5.11
N LEU A 93 19.59 7.76 -4.53
CA LEU A 93 19.41 6.76 -3.51
C LEU A 93 20.11 7.22 -2.25
N GLU A 94 19.37 7.31 -1.15
CA GLU A 94 19.88 7.65 0.17
C GLU A 94 19.65 6.47 1.12
N LEU A 95 20.74 5.89 1.63
CA LEU A 95 20.69 4.80 2.60
C LEU A 95 20.83 5.39 4.01
N VAL A 96 19.73 5.36 4.77
CA VAL A 96 19.68 5.75 6.18
C VAL A 96 19.93 4.53 7.04
N GLU A 97 21.10 4.45 7.63
CA GLU A 97 21.53 3.32 8.45
C GLU A 97 21.22 3.57 9.93
N ARG A 98 20.23 2.84 10.49
CA ARG A 98 19.91 2.95 11.92
C ARG A 98 21.04 2.35 12.76
N PRO A 99 21.46 3.02 13.85
CA PRO A 99 22.54 2.54 14.71
C PRO A 99 22.15 1.38 15.62
N GLU A 100 20.85 1.21 15.86
CA GLU A 100 20.25 0.16 16.68
C GLU A 100 18.94 -0.32 16.04
N ASN A 101 18.35 -1.40 16.56
CA ASN A 101 17.06 -1.88 16.06
C ASN A 101 15.91 -1.00 16.56
N PHE A 102 15.29 -0.28 15.64
CA PHE A 102 14.15 0.58 15.91
C PHE A 102 12.83 -0.19 15.93
N TYR A 103 12.82 -1.44 15.49
CA TYR A 103 11.60 -2.17 15.19
C TYR A 103 10.75 -1.50 14.10
N LEU A 104 9.76 -2.25 13.60
CA LEU A 104 8.97 -1.82 12.44
C LEU A 104 8.26 -0.48 12.69
N GLU A 105 7.56 -0.37 13.80
CA GLU A 105 6.73 0.78 14.16
C GLU A 105 7.52 2.09 14.16
N ARG A 106 8.60 2.12 14.92
CA ARG A 106 9.43 3.30 15.07
C ARG A 106 10.16 3.63 13.77
N ASN A 107 10.69 2.60 13.06
CA ASN A 107 11.44 2.83 11.83
C ASN A 107 10.55 3.43 10.75
N ILE A 108 9.32 2.91 10.56
CA ILE A 108 8.35 3.45 9.59
C ILE A 108 7.94 4.88 9.96
N THR A 109 7.50 5.12 11.18
CA THR A 109 6.95 6.42 11.55
C THR A 109 7.99 7.53 11.59
N GLU A 110 9.20 7.26 12.11
CA GLU A 110 10.31 8.21 12.07
C GLU A 110 10.82 8.43 10.63
N GLY A 111 10.91 7.37 9.81
CA GLY A 111 11.33 7.48 8.42
C GLY A 111 10.35 8.31 7.58
N ILE A 112 9.04 8.13 7.77
CA ILE A 112 8.03 8.98 7.14
C ILE A 112 8.21 10.45 7.57
N ALA A 113 8.39 10.69 8.87
CA ALA A 113 8.61 12.03 9.40
C ALA A 113 9.90 12.69 8.84
N GLU A 114 10.98 11.90 8.65
CA GLU A 114 12.21 12.37 8.04
C GLU A 114 12.01 12.81 6.59
N VAL A 115 11.32 12.01 5.77
CA VAL A 115 11.02 12.37 4.37
C VAL A 115 10.12 13.60 4.29
N PHE A 116 9.14 13.72 5.17
CA PHE A 116 8.23 14.86 5.19
C PHE A 116 8.86 16.20 5.63
N ARG A 117 10.11 16.20 6.08
CA ARG A 117 10.86 17.48 6.29
C ARG A 117 11.13 18.23 4.98
N THR A 118 11.23 17.51 3.88
CA THR A 118 11.63 18.06 2.57
C THR A 118 10.67 17.76 1.43
N HIS A 119 9.69 16.87 1.64
CA HIS A 119 8.74 16.44 0.63
C HIS A 119 7.30 16.55 1.13
N ASP A 120 6.38 16.75 0.20
CA ASP A 120 4.94 16.92 0.49
C ASP A 120 4.14 15.65 0.30
N ARG A 121 4.76 14.63 -0.30
CA ARG A 121 4.17 13.32 -0.62
C ARG A 121 5.19 12.24 -0.35
N ILE A 122 4.72 11.02 -0.11
CA ILE A 122 5.58 9.87 0.12
C ILE A 122 4.92 8.60 -0.42
N ILE A 123 5.74 7.71 -0.99
CA ILE A 123 5.39 6.33 -1.29
C ILE A 123 6.14 5.45 -0.28
N VAL A 124 5.45 4.52 0.35
CA VAL A 124 6.00 3.66 1.40
C VAL A 124 6.00 2.20 0.94
N LEU A 125 7.16 1.57 1.02
CA LEU A 125 7.37 0.16 0.67
C LEU A 125 8.11 -0.56 1.81
N GLU A 126 7.85 -1.86 1.92
CA GLU A 126 8.64 -2.78 2.74
C GLU A 126 9.47 -3.72 1.83
N ASP A 127 10.48 -4.40 2.41
CA ASP A 127 11.46 -5.21 1.68
C ASP A 127 10.89 -6.49 1.02
N ASP A 128 9.59 -6.74 1.14
CA ASP A 128 8.89 -7.87 0.53
C ASP A 128 7.75 -7.47 -0.43
N ILE A 129 7.74 -6.21 -0.87
CA ILE A 129 6.72 -5.68 -1.79
C ILE A 129 7.28 -5.54 -3.21
N LEU A 130 6.88 -6.45 -4.10
CA LEU A 130 7.22 -6.35 -5.53
C LEU A 130 6.22 -5.45 -6.24
N THR A 131 6.72 -4.47 -6.99
CA THR A 131 5.91 -3.49 -7.70
C THR A 131 5.66 -3.88 -9.15
N SER A 132 4.48 -3.49 -9.68
CA SER A 132 4.22 -3.38 -11.12
C SER A 132 5.23 -2.45 -11.79
N PRO A 133 5.58 -2.64 -13.07
CA PRO A 133 6.39 -1.66 -13.82
C PRO A 133 5.75 -0.27 -13.93
N TYR A 134 4.46 -0.16 -13.67
CA TYR A 134 3.68 1.09 -13.73
C TYR A 134 3.26 1.62 -12.36
N TYR A 135 3.77 1.03 -11.28
CA TYR A 135 3.38 1.40 -9.92
C TYR A 135 3.73 2.86 -9.58
N LEU A 136 4.96 3.31 -9.88
CA LEU A 136 5.37 4.69 -9.61
C LEU A 136 4.56 5.72 -10.42
N GLN A 137 4.20 5.36 -11.66
CA GLN A 137 3.32 6.18 -12.49
C GLN A 137 1.94 6.30 -11.84
N TYR A 138 1.32 5.17 -11.49
CA TYR A 138 0.02 5.12 -10.83
C TYR A 138 -0.02 5.96 -9.55
N MET A 139 0.97 5.80 -8.67
CA MET A 139 1.04 6.54 -7.41
C MET A 139 1.12 8.04 -7.63
N ASN A 140 1.97 8.49 -8.57
CA ASN A 140 2.14 9.92 -8.82
C ASN A 140 0.94 10.53 -9.54
N GLU A 141 0.29 9.82 -10.46
CA GLU A 141 -0.95 10.25 -11.08
C GLU A 141 -2.07 10.41 -10.03
N ALA A 142 -2.21 9.46 -9.11
CA ALA A 142 -3.18 9.55 -8.03
C ALA A 142 -2.91 10.75 -7.11
N PHE A 143 -1.64 11.00 -6.76
CA PHE A 143 -1.26 12.16 -5.97
C PHE A 143 -1.62 13.48 -6.64
N GLU A 144 -1.40 13.62 -7.94
CA GLU A 144 -1.76 14.83 -8.66
C GLU A 144 -3.27 15.02 -8.75
N LEU A 145 -4.01 13.98 -9.10
CA LEU A 145 -5.45 14.05 -9.27
C LEU A 145 -6.17 14.47 -7.98
N TYR A 146 -5.66 14.06 -6.83
CA TYR A 146 -6.32 14.27 -5.53
C TYR A 146 -5.52 15.16 -4.57
N ASN A 147 -4.56 15.94 -5.08
CA ASN A 147 -3.78 16.88 -4.25
C ASN A 147 -4.69 17.85 -3.49
N GLU A 148 -5.67 18.42 -4.19
CA GLU A 148 -6.63 19.40 -3.65
C GLU A 148 -7.90 18.77 -3.05
N GLU A 149 -7.94 17.45 -2.88
CA GLU A 149 -9.06 16.75 -2.25
C GLU A 149 -8.62 16.12 -0.91
N PRO A 150 -8.72 16.86 0.20
CA PRO A 150 -8.17 16.42 1.49
C PRO A 150 -8.85 15.19 2.07
N ARG A 151 -10.04 14.84 1.60
CA ARG A 151 -10.72 13.59 2.01
C ARG A 151 -10.02 12.35 1.46
N VAL A 152 -9.31 12.45 0.33
CA VAL A 152 -8.46 11.35 -0.13
C VAL A 152 -7.15 11.39 0.65
N MET A 153 -7.03 10.51 1.62
CA MET A 153 -5.93 10.52 2.59
C MET A 153 -4.86 9.48 2.29
N HIS A 154 -5.18 8.47 1.50
CA HIS A 154 -4.33 7.31 1.27
C HIS A 154 -4.47 6.82 -0.17
N VAL A 155 -3.35 6.44 -0.78
CA VAL A 155 -3.31 5.75 -2.07
C VAL A 155 -2.74 4.36 -1.83
N ALA A 156 -3.55 3.33 -2.08
CA ALA A 156 -3.15 1.94 -1.93
C ALA A 156 -2.53 1.37 -3.23
N GLY A 157 -1.51 0.55 -3.11
CA GLY A 157 -0.99 -0.24 -4.22
C GLY A 157 -1.61 -1.62 -4.34
N PHE A 158 -2.19 -2.13 -3.25
CA PHE A 158 -2.74 -3.48 -3.17
C PHE A 158 -4.26 -3.49 -3.08
N THR A 159 -4.86 -4.46 -3.74
CA THR A 159 -6.24 -4.90 -3.52
C THR A 159 -6.31 -6.42 -3.47
N ASN A 160 -7.14 -6.96 -2.60
CA ASN A 160 -7.52 -8.37 -2.58
C ASN A 160 -8.74 -8.66 -3.47
N LEU A 161 -9.45 -7.63 -3.93
CA LEU A 161 -10.54 -7.75 -4.88
C LEU A 161 -9.96 -7.76 -6.30
N ALA A 162 -10.46 -8.64 -7.16
CA ALA A 162 -10.17 -8.62 -8.58
C ALA A 162 -11.36 -7.96 -9.29
N LEU A 163 -11.18 -6.70 -9.67
CA LEU A 163 -12.19 -5.86 -10.33
C LEU A 163 -11.64 -5.39 -11.69
N PRO A 164 -11.51 -6.28 -12.70
CA PRO A 164 -10.80 -5.96 -13.94
C PRO A 164 -11.44 -4.80 -14.74
N ASP A 165 -12.75 -4.60 -14.59
CA ASP A 165 -13.51 -3.55 -15.28
C ASP A 165 -13.55 -2.23 -14.50
N VAL A 166 -12.99 -2.18 -13.29
CA VAL A 166 -12.91 -1.00 -12.44
C VAL A 166 -11.45 -0.60 -12.30
N PRO A 167 -11.00 0.53 -12.88
CA PRO A 167 -9.60 0.93 -12.78
C PRO A 167 -9.18 1.25 -11.35
N PHE A 168 -10.04 1.90 -10.57
CA PHE A 168 -9.84 2.19 -9.16
C PHE A 168 -11.18 2.49 -8.47
N TYR A 169 -11.19 2.47 -7.16
CA TYR A 169 -12.37 2.77 -6.33
C TYR A 169 -11.95 3.45 -5.03
N PHE A 170 -12.92 4.00 -4.30
CA PHE A 170 -12.70 4.56 -2.98
C PHE A 170 -13.29 3.68 -1.89
N THR A 171 -12.56 3.54 -0.80
CA THR A 171 -12.95 2.80 0.40
C THR A 171 -12.44 3.55 1.65
N PRO A 172 -13.06 3.42 2.81
CA PRO A 172 -12.51 3.97 4.05
C PRO A 172 -11.32 3.18 4.60
N HIS A 173 -11.02 2.01 4.03
CA HIS A 173 -10.00 1.09 4.53
C HIS A 173 -8.67 1.20 3.80
N MET A 174 -7.59 1.32 4.58
CA MET A 174 -6.24 1.39 4.05
C MET A 174 -5.67 -0.01 3.73
N SER A 175 -4.65 -0.03 2.89
CA SER A 175 -3.78 -1.20 2.67
C SER A 175 -2.34 -0.81 2.89
N GLY A 176 -1.63 -1.48 3.80
CA GLY A 176 -0.23 -1.20 4.11
C GLY A 176 0.78 -1.75 3.10
N TRP A 177 0.35 -2.46 2.05
CA TRP A 177 1.26 -3.06 1.07
C TRP A 177 1.48 -2.13 -0.12
N GLY A 178 2.59 -1.39 -0.09
CA GLY A 178 2.90 -0.41 -1.12
C GLY A 178 1.83 0.68 -1.18
N TRP A 179 2.00 1.71 -0.41
CA TRP A 179 1.02 2.76 -0.25
C TRP A 179 1.65 4.14 -0.26
N GLY A 180 0.85 5.17 -0.22
CA GLY A 180 1.35 6.52 -0.11
C GLY A 180 0.34 7.50 0.44
N THR A 181 0.83 8.67 0.84
CA THR A 181 0.03 9.74 1.41
C THR A 181 0.71 11.10 1.23
N TRP A 182 0.04 12.14 1.65
CA TRP A 182 0.53 13.52 1.65
C TRP A 182 0.94 13.93 3.07
N ARG A 183 1.89 14.87 3.17
CA ARG A 183 2.42 15.39 4.43
C ARG A 183 1.32 15.98 5.33
N ASP A 184 0.42 16.77 4.75
CA ASP A 184 -0.66 17.43 5.50
C ASP A 184 -1.67 16.41 6.05
N ARG A 185 -2.01 15.35 5.27
CA ARG A 185 -2.91 14.28 5.74
C ARG A 185 -2.28 13.52 6.89
N TRP A 186 -1.02 13.08 6.71
CA TRP A 186 -0.31 12.34 7.75
C TRP A 186 -0.10 13.18 8.99
N ASN A 187 0.53 14.36 8.88
CA ASN A 187 0.86 15.19 10.04
C ASN A 187 -0.39 15.75 10.74
N GLY A 188 -1.49 15.95 10.01
CA GLY A 188 -2.75 16.46 10.57
C GLY A 188 -3.56 15.41 11.33
N HIS A 189 -3.39 14.14 11.00
CA HIS A 189 -4.31 13.10 11.48
C HIS A 189 -3.64 11.90 12.13
N PHE A 190 -2.42 11.50 11.72
CA PHE A 190 -1.74 10.35 12.31
C PHE A 190 -1.40 10.60 13.78
N ARG A 191 -1.72 9.62 14.62
CA ARG A 191 -1.38 9.62 16.05
C ARG A 191 -0.96 8.21 16.48
N HIS A 192 0.06 8.13 17.30
CA HIS A 192 0.32 6.92 18.07
C HIS A 192 -0.61 6.86 19.27
N TYR A 193 -1.22 5.72 19.46
CA TYR A 193 -2.04 5.45 20.65
C TYR A 193 -1.25 4.54 21.61
N THR A 194 -1.42 4.78 22.91
CA THR A 194 -0.77 4.00 23.97
C THR A 194 -1.69 2.91 24.51
N SER A 195 -3.00 3.07 24.32
CA SER A 195 -3.99 2.08 24.74
C SER A 195 -5.14 1.97 23.74
N ARG A 196 -5.91 0.88 23.88
CA ARG A 196 -7.15 0.67 23.13
C ARG A 196 -8.19 1.73 23.47
N GLU A 197 -8.31 2.09 24.74
CA GLU A 197 -9.26 3.08 25.23
C GLU A 197 -8.98 4.43 24.60
N GLU A 198 -7.72 4.86 24.56
CA GLU A 198 -7.29 6.10 23.90
C GLU A 198 -7.62 6.07 22.40
N ALA A 199 -7.31 4.96 21.71
CA ALA A 199 -7.55 4.81 20.28
C ALA A 199 -9.03 4.89 19.92
N LEU A 200 -9.91 4.40 20.78
CA LEU A 200 -11.36 4.33 20.55
C LEU A 200 -12.16 5.43 21.23
N ASP A 201 -11.50 6.34 21.97
CA ASP A 201 -12.17 7.44 22.66
C ASP A 201 -13.04 8.28 21.70
N GLY A 202 -14.29 8.53 22.08
CA GLY A 202 -15.26 9.27 21.27
C GLY A 202 -15.86 8.50 20.08
N LEU A 203 -15.46 7.26 19.80
CA LEU A 203 -16.13 6.41 18.82
C LEU A 203 -17.32 5.68 19.44
N THR A 204 -18.45 5.69 18.73
CA THR A 204 -19.67 4.98 19.13
C THR A 204 -19.61 3.48 18.80
N ALA A 205 -20.51 2.69 19.37
CA ALA A 205 -20.65 1.28 19.00
C ALA A 205 -20.97 1.11 17.50
N ALA A 206 -21.73 2.04 16.92
CA ALA A 206 -22.03 2.04 15.47
C ALA A 206 -20.78 2.35 14.62
N ASP A 207 -19.86 3.18 15.13
CA ASP A 207 -18.58 3.44 14.44
C ASP A 207 -17.69 2.19 14.46
N LEU A 208 -17.60 1.52 15.61
CA LEU A 208 -16.83 0.30 15.74
C LEU A 208 -17.39 -0.84 14.88
N ASP A 209 -18.70 -0.91 14.76
CA ASP A 209 -19.37 -1.87 13.86
C ASP A 209 -19.05 -1.58 12.40
N ARG A 210 -19.10 -0.32 11.98
CA ARG A 210 -18.73 0.09 10.59
C ARG A 210 -17.29 -0.19 10.27
N ILE A 211 -16.33 0.16 11.14
CA ILE A 211 -14.89 -0.11 10.96
C ILE A 211 -14.65 -1.61 10.80
N GLN A 212 -15.44 -2.44 11.45
CA GLN A 212 -15.28 -3.89 11.46
C GLN A 212 -16.26 -4.64 10.54
N TYR A 213 -17.06 -3.96 9.74
CA TYR A 213 -18.11 -4.57 8.91
C TYR A 213 -18.97 -5.58 9.69
N GLY A 214 -19.60 -5.14 10.76
CA GLY A 214 -20.39 -6.02 11.60
C GLY A 214 -19.56 -7.08 12.36
N GLY A 215 -18.28 -6.78 12.65
CA GLY A 215 -17.37 -7.67 13.37
C GLY A 215 -16.68 -8.72 12.48
N VAL A 216 -16.90 -8.67 11.17
CA VAL A 216 -16.24 -9.60 10.22
C VAL A 216 -14.76 -9.23 10.03
N PHE A 217 -14.45 -7.94 9.91
CA PHE A 217 -13.09 -7.42 9.80
C PHE A 217 -12.54 -7.07 11.18
N ARG A 218 -11.74 -7.96 11.74
CA ARG A 218 -11.26 -7.86 13.13
C ARG A 218 -10.02 -6.99 13.31
N CYS A 219 -9.89 -5.89 12.57
CA CYS A 219 -8.71 -5.00 12.61
C CYS A 219 -8.44 -4.43 13.99
N LEU A 220 -9.49 -4.09 14.75
CA LEU A 220 -9.38 -3.51 16.10
C LEU A 220 -8.78 -4.46 17.16
N GLN A 221 -8.64 -5.76 16.87
CA GLN A 221 -7.88 -6.66 17.76
C GLN A 221 -6.39 -6.32 17.82
N SER A 222 -5.87 -5.62 16.81
CA SER A 222 -4.48 -5.17 16.80
C SER A 222 -4.20 -4.07 17.84
N LEU A 223 -5.24 -3.41 18.37
CA LEU A 223 -5.10 -2.45 19.47
C LEU A 223 -4.66 -3.07 20.80
N ASP A 224 -4.73 -4.39 20.91
CA ASP A 224 -4.28 -5.12 22.12
C ASP A 224 -2.78 -5.45 22.07
N LYS A 225 -2.11 -5.21 20.92
CA LYS A 225 -0.66 -5.37 20.75
C LYS A 225 0.09 -4.20 21.40
N ARG A 226 1.36 -4.43 21.75
CA ARG A 226 2.27 -3.39 22.25
C ARG A 226 3.64 -3.51 21.56
N PRO A 227 4.11 -2.46 20.87
CA PRO A 227 3.35 -1.21 20.58
C PRO A 227 2.12 -1.48 19.72
N ILE A 228 1.16 -0.55 19.72
CA ILE A 228 0.02 -0.58 18.81
C ILE A 228 0.56 -0.36 17.40
N PRO A 229 0.23 -1.23 16.41
CA PRO A 229 0.74 -1.12 15.06
C PRO A 229 0.36 0.20 14.36
N TRP A 230 1.29 0.78 13.60
CA TRP A 230 1.11 2.04 12.89
C TRP A 230 -0.06 2.00 11.90
N ASP A 231 -0.25 0.86 11.25
CA ASP A 231 -1.30 0.64 10.26
C ASP A 231 -2.70 0.78 10.87
N ILE A 232 -2.94 0.21 12.05
CA ILE A 232 -4.22 0.38 12.73
C ILE A 232 -4.37 1.81 13.28
N CYS A 233 -3.30 2.48 13.68
CA CYS A 233 -3.34 3.88 14.06
C CYS A 233 -3.75 4.76 12.87
N TRP A 234 -3.22 4.48 11.68
CA TRP A 234 -3.57 5.18 10.46
C TRP A 234 -4.98 4.86 9.97
N GLU A 235 -5.42 3.63 10.04
CA GLU A 235 -6.80 3.21 9.76
C GLU A 235 -7.81 4.00 10.59
N ILE A 236 -7.57 4.11 11.89
CA ILE A 236 -8.43 4.89 12.81
C ILE A 236 -8.38 6.38 12.46
N ALA A 237 -7.21 6.92 12.11
CA ALA A 237 -7.07 8.31 11.72
C ALA A 237 -7.87 8.64 10.46
N ILE A 238 -7.81 7.79 9.43
CA ILE A 238 -8.61 7.92 8.20
C ILE A 238 -10.09 7.88 8.54
N TYR A 239 -10.53 6.90 9.32
CA TYR A 239 -11.92 6.77 9.70
C TYR A 239 -12.45 8.03 10.44
N ARG A 240 -11.69 8.52 11.43
CA ARG A 240 -12.06 9.72 12.21
C ARG A 240 -12.16 10.98 11.36
N ALA A 241 -11.35 11.09 10.34
CA ALA A 241 -11.38 12.21 9.41
C ALA A 241 -12.49 12.10 8.35
N GLY A 242 -13.27 11.01 8.32
CA GLY A 242 -14.16 10.72 7.20
C GLY A 242 -13.41 10.56 5.88
N GLY A 243 -12.15 10.09 5.99
CA GLY A 243 -11.22 9.99 4.89
C GLY A 243 -11.49 8.81 3.96
N LEU A 244 -10.89 8.87 2.78
CA LEU A 244 -10.99 7.87 1.73
C LEU A 244 -9.60 7.38 1.32
N CYS A 245 -9.54 6.10 0.97
CA CYS A 245 -8.39 5.46 0.37
C CYS A 245 -8.70 5.20 -1.12
N LEU A 246 -7.89 5.73 -2.02
CA LEU A 246 -7.92 5.37 -3.42
C LEU A 246 -7.24 4.01 -3.58
N THR A 247 -7.97 3.01 -4.07
CA THR A 247 -7.52 1.64 -4.19
C THR A 247 -7.63 1.16 -5.64
N PRO A 248 -6.60 0.50 -6.19
CA PRO A 248 -6.65 0.03 -7.57
C PRO A 248 -7.62 -1.14 -7.74
N GLY A 249 -8.31 -1.24 -8.86
CA GLY A 249 -9.17 -2.39 -9.19
C GLY A 249 -8.39 -3.67 -9.47
N GLN A 250 -7.13 -3.53 -9.88
CA GLN A 250 -6.14 -4.61 -10.00
C GLN A 250 -4.90 -4.24 -9.19
N THR A 251 -4.37 -5.19 -8.42
CA THR A 251 -3.21 -4.89 -7.58
C THR A 251 -2.01 -4.42 -8.40
N MET A 252 -1.34 -3.39 -7.90
CA MET A 252 -0.10 -2.84 -8.43
C MET A 252 1.13 -3.39 -7.71
N VAL A 253 0.93 -4.19 -6.68
CA VAL A 253 2.00 -4.79 -5.88
C VAL A 253 1.69 -6.24 -5.53
N ARG A 254 2.75 -7.01 -5.20
CA ARG A 254 2.69 -8.37 -4.66
C ARG A 254 3.52 -8.46 -3.39
N ASN A 255 2.97 -9.02 -2.34
CA ASN A 255 3.71 -9.31 -1.12
C ASN A 255 4.32 -10.71 -1.19
N ILE A 256 5.65 -10.80 -1.27
CA ILE A 256 6.41 -12.06 -1.29
C ILE A 256 6.76 -12.58 0.12
N GLY A 257 6.52 -11.77 1.14
CA GLY A 257 6.71 -12.13 2.56
C GLY A 257 5.65 -13.10 3.11
N LEU A 258 4.55 -13.33 2.38
CA LEU A 258 3.46 -14.21 2.78
C LEU A 258 3.90 -15.63 3.18
N ARG A 259 5.02 -16.11 2.65
CA ARG A 259 5.55 -17.45 2.96
C ARG A 259 6.54 -17.45 4.12
N GLN A 260 7.19 -16.33 4.44
CA GLN A 260 8.30 -16.23 5.39
C GLN A 260 8.13 -15.12 6.44
N GLY A 261 7.13 -14.24 6.27
CA GLY A 261 6.88 -13.10 7.15
C GLY A 261 6.40 -13.52 8.54
N THR A 262 6.77 -12.73 9.54
CA THR A 262 6.44 -12.97 10.96
C THR A 262 4.93 -12.98 11.20
N HIS A 263 4.17 -12.13 10.50
CA HIS A 263 2.73 -11.99 10.64
C HIS A 263 1.94 -13.14 9.99
N PHE A 264 2.55 -13.87 9.05
CA PHE A 264 1.86 -14.90 8.26
C PHE A 264 2.11 -16.34 8.72
N ARG A 265 2.83 -16.54 9.82
CA ARG A 265 3.12 -17.88 10.35
C ARG A 265 1.85 -18.67 10.71
N SER A 266 0.79 -17.97 11.13
CA SER A 266 -0.52 -18.54 11.46
C SER A 266 -1.42 -18.77 10.24
N TRP A 267 -1.04 -18.22 9.08
CA TRP A 267 -1.86 -18.32 7.86
C TRP A 267 -1.72 -19.69 7.21
N SER A 268 -2.87 -20.26 6.83
CA SER A 268 -2.90 -21.49 6.04
C SER A 268 -2.34 -21.24 4.63
N LEU A 269 -1.93 -22.30 3.93
CA LEU A 269 -1.51 -22.21 2.51
C LEU A 269 -2.58 -21.57 1.62
N LEU A 270 -3.87 -21.83 1.91
CA LEU A 270 -4.99 -21.25 1.17
C LEU A 270 -5.11 -19.75 1.39
N GLN A 271 -4.95 -19.27 2.64
CA GLN A 271 -4.93 -17.83 2.94
C GLN A 271 -3.82 -17.12 2.16
N ARG A 272 -2.62 -17.69 2.19
CA ARG A 272 -1.49 -17.14 1.43
C ARG A 272 -1.77 -17.08 -0.06
N TYR A 273 -2.39 -18.10 -0.62
CA TYR A 273 -2.74 -18.15 -2.05
C TYR A 273 -3.76 -17.07 -2.44
N GLU A 274 -4.75 -16.78 -1.61
CA GLU A 274 -5.76 -15.75 -1.89
C GLU A 274 -5.19 -14.32 -1.92
N PHE A 275 -4.12 -14.07 -1.17
CA PHE A 275 -3.43 -12.77 -1.15
C PHE A 275 -2.19 -12.72 -2.06
N ASP A 276 -1.73 -13.86 -2.58
CA ASP A 276 -0.60 -13.94 -3.52
C ASP A 276 -1.10 -13.61 -4.93
N ARG A 277 -1.19 -12.34 -5.24
CA ARG A 277 -1.68 -11.78 -6.51
C ARG A 277 -0.53 -11.23 -7.32
N GLU A 278 -0.47 -11.57 -8.62
CA GLU A 278 0.48 -10.93 -9.54
C GLU A 278 0.08 -9.47 -9.78
N PRO A 279 1.05 -8.53 -9.73
CA PRO A 279 0.76 -7.13 -9.99
C PRO A 279 0.45 -6.89 -11.47
N SER A 280 -0.40 -5.91 -11.75
CA SER A 280 -0.75 -5.52 -13.10
C SER A 280 0.49 -5.27 -13.96
N GLN A 281 0.50 -5.80 -15.17
CA GLN A 281 1.55 -5.57 -16.17
C GLN A 281 1.14 -4.48 -17.18
N GLN A 282 0.04 -3.79 -16.92
CA GLN A 282 -0.48 -2.70 -17.71
C GLN A 282 -0.64 -1.44 -16.85
N PRO A 283 -0.51 -0.24 -17.43
CA PRO A 283 -0.85 0.99 -16.73
C PRO A 283 -2.33 1.00 -16.36
N LEU A 284 -2.65 1.53 -15.18
CA LEU A 284 -4.03 1.77 -14.78
C LEU A 284 -4.41 3.19 -15.18
N PRO A 285 -5.44 3.39 -16.02
CA PRO A 285 -5.90 4.71 -16.38
C PRO A 285 -6.63 5.35 -15.19
N LEU A 286 -6.08 6.42 -14.65
CA LEU A 286 -6.72 7.21 -13.63
C LEU A 286 -7.43 8.42 -14.25
N THR A 287 -8.65 8.67 -13.79
CA THR A 287 -9.42 9.87 -14.14
C THR A 287 -9.92 10.51 -12.85
N ARG A 288 -9.93 11.85 -12.79
CA ARG A 288 -10.45 12.54 -11.63
C ARG A 288 -11.95 12.28 -11.48
N ILE A 289 -12.36 11.85 -10.30
CA ILE A 289 -13.76 11.79 -9.88
C ILE A 289 -13.99 13.02 -9.00
N GLU A 290 -14.90 13.89 -9.42
CA GLU A 290 -15.29 15.04 -8.60
C GLU A 290 -16.16 14.56 -7.43
N ASN A 291 -15.92 15.11 -6.24
CA ASN A 291 -16.56 14.70 -4.99
C ASN A 291 -16.52 13.17 -4.77
N PRO A 292 -15.32 12.61 -4.58
CA PRO A 292 -15.18 11.17 -4.41
C PRO A 292 -15.94 10.68 -3.17
N GLU A 293 -16.62 9.56 -3.32
CA GLU A 293 -17.34 8.87 -2.26
C GLU A 293 -16.91 7.40 -2.25
N LYS A 294 -17.09 6.72 -1.11
CA LYS A 294 -16.86 5.28 -1.07
C LYS A 294 -17.79 4.57 -2.03
N ASP A 295 -17.28 3.55 -2.70
CA ASP A 295 -18.08 2.73 -3.61
C ASP A 295 -18.85 1.66 -2.82
N GLU A 296 -20.14 1.91 -2.60
CA GLU A 296 -21.01 1.03 -1.82
C GLU A 296 -21.07 -0.40 -2.39
N ALA A 297 -20.99 -0.57 -3.71
CA ALA A 297 -21.00 -1.88 -4.34
C ALA A 297 -19.67 -2.62 -4.10
N VAL A 298 -18.57 -1.90 -4.10
CA VAL A 298 -17.25 -2.46 -3.78
C VAL A 298 -17.15 -2.76 -2.29
N GLU A 299 -17.66 -1.88 -1.41
CA GLU A 299 -17.74 -2.11 0.04
C GLU A 299 -18.52 -3.40 0.35
N ALA A 300 -19.67 -3.60 -0.29
CA ALA A 300 -20.45 -4.83 -0.13
C ALA A 300 -19.68 -6.07 -0.60
N ARG A 301 -18.93 -5.99 -1.71
CA ARG A 301 -18.07 -7.08 -2.20
C ARG A 301 -16.91 -7.36 -1.25
N PHE A 302 -16.32 -6.32 -0.68
CA PHE A 302 -15.24 -6.44 0.29
C PHE A 302 -15.73 -7.12 1.57
N ALA A 303 -16.85 -6.65 2.13
CA ALA A 303 -17.49 -7.27 3.29
C ALA A 303 -17.84 -8.75 3.03
N GLN A 304 -18.40 -9.06 1.85
CA GLN A 304 -18.70 -10.42 1.45
C GLN A 304 -17.44 -11.28 1.33
N ALA A 305 -16.38 -10.76 0.69
CA ALA A 305 -15.11 -11.47 0.55
C ALA A 305 -14.49 -11.78 1.92
N ILE A 306 -14.52 -10.85 2.87
CA ILE A 306 -14.04 -11.08 4.24
C ILE A 306 -14.92 -12.11 4.95
N THR A 307 -16.24 -12.03 4.80
CA THR A 307 -17.19 -12.98 5.40
C THR A 307 -16.94 -14.37 4.87
N ASP A 308 -16.88 -14.55 3.56
CA ASP A 308 -16.56 -15.82 2.91
C ASP A 308 -15.21 -16.35 3.38
N TRP A 309 -14.24 -15.48 3.50
CA TRP A 309 -12.92 -15.79 4.01
C TRP A 309 -12.98 -16.26 5.46
N GLY A 310 -13.69 -15.55 6.36
CA GLY A 310 -13.91 -15.95 7.73
C GLY A 310 -14.57 -17.32 7.85
N ILE A 311 -15.62 -17.59 7.08
CA ILE A 311 -16.32 -18.88 7.03
C ILE A 311 -15.40 -19.99 6.53
N ARG A 312 -14.64 -19.75 5.47
CA ARG A 312 -13.71 -20.72 4.86
C ARG A 312 -12.63 -21.23 5.82
N TYR A 313 -12.26 -20.42 6.82
CA TYR A 313 -11.20 -20.75 7.79
C TYR A 313 -11.73 -21.26 9.12
N THR A 314 -13.05 -21.34 9.31
CA THR A 314 -13.64 -22.08 10.43
C THR A 314 -13.37 -23.60 10.27
N PRO A 315 -13.35 -24.38 11.38
CA PRO A 315 -13.25 -25.84 11.27
C PRO A 315 -14.29 -26.45 10.33
N LEU A 316 -15.52 -25.92 10.37
CA LEU A 316 -16.63 -26.35 9.50
C LEU A 316 -16.36 -25.99 8.02
N GLY A 317 -15.92 -24.78 7.72
CA GLY A 317 -15.58 -24.34 6.36
C GLY A 317 -14.43 -25.15 5.75
N LYS A 318 -13.43 -25.51 6.56
CA LYS A 318 -12.34 -26.41 6.14
C LYS A 318 -12.88 -27.81 5.78
N MET A 319 -13.78 -28.34 6.57
CA MET A 319 -14.41 -29.64 6.33
C MET A 319 -15.30 -29.64 5.07
N LEU A 320 -16.11 -28.59 4.88
CA LEU A 320 -16.96 -28.45 3.69
C LEU A 320 -16.13 -28.32 2.40
N ARG A 321 -15.01 -27.63 2.44
CA ARG A 321 -14.09 -27.54 1.28
C ARG A 321 -13.42 -28.87 0.96
N PHE A 322 -13.04 -29.64 1.96
CA PHE A 322 -12.49 -30.98 1.73
C PHE A 322 -13.50 -31.89 1.01
N ILE A 323 -14.75 -31.80 1.41
CA ILE A 323 -15.85 -32.55 0.78
C ILE A 323 -16.13 -32.03 -0.65
N TYR A 324 -16.11 -30.73 -0.88
CA TYR A 324 -16.38 -30.10 -2.17
C TYR A 324 -15.27 -30.38 -3.19
N ASN A 325 -14.01 -30.18 -2.80
CA ASN A 325 -12.86 -30.46 -3.68
C ASN A 325 -12.67 -31.97 -3.97
N GLY A 326 -13.05 -32.84 -3.04
CA GLY A 326 -13.03 -34.29 -3.25
C GLY A 326 -14.04 -34.78 -4.30
N LYS A 327 -15.03 -33.96 -4.70
CA LYS A 327 -16.01 -34.26 -5.76
C LYS A 327 -15.62 -33.78 -7.16
N HIS A 328 -14.59 -32.93 -7.26
CA HIS A 328 -14.14 -32.37 -8.54
C HIS A 328 -12.76 -32.85 -9.01
N ILE A 329 -12.16 -33.81 -8.29
CA ILE A 329 -10.98 -34.54 -8.75
C ILE A 329 -11.48 -35.94 -9.18
N LYS A 330 -12.11 -36.01 -10.35
CA LYS A 330 -12.28 -37.20 -11.17
C LYS A 330 -12.17 -36.79 -12.62
#